data_a2d3dbb55aa61fd8c40d91e0ef968cea
#
_entry.id   a2d3dbb55aa61fd8c40d91e0ef968cea
#
_cell.length_a   1.000
_cell.length_b   1.000
_cell.length_c   1.000
_cell.angle_alpha   90.00
_cell.angle_beta   90.00
_cell.angle_gamma   90.00
#
_symmetry.space_group_name_H-M   'P 1'
#
loop_
_entity.id
_entity.type
_entity.pdbx_description
1 polymer ?
#
loop_
_entity_poly.entity_id
_entity_poly.type
_entity_poly.pdbx_seq_one_letter_code
_entity_poly.pdbx_strand_id
1 'polypeptide(L)'
;MSPDTIATIISVSIVVIAIAIIVTVIVSKIRHLSRTLFGTSSLIEGIQGVKEDQEQMRETPRSLHGMTSVYMPMIKKDFPELDVEQYMNKTRLLLRNYFSAVESKRLGVIAEEVTPNFTNYVQGIIDQLSSVANTQHYEDVNIYDVQIARYIKNGATVTILFEASVGYFSYVTDMNNEVTFGSRENRMQTIYEVGLMYVQDADRLHNRATALGVNCPNCGAPVKTLGEKFCQFCGTAIKEINIRSWKFNSVNEQTLQQRKF
;
A
#
# COMPACT_ATOMS: atom_id res chain seq x y z
N MET A 1 -47.26 -17.99 -64.28
CA MET A 1 -45.95 -18.15 -63.66
C MET A 1 -45.40 -19.48 -64.12
N SER A 2 -44.17 -19.51 -64.64
CA SER A 2 -43.57 -20.75 -65.05
C SER A 2 -43.23 -21.62 -63.83
N PRO A 3 -43.24 -22.96 -63.92
CA PRO A 3 -42.93 -23.83 -62.80
C PRO A 3 -41.54 -23.56 -62.20
N ASP A 4 -40.59 -23.07 -63.02
CA ASP A 4 -39.23 -22.69 -62.56
C ASP A 4 -39.21 -21.44 -61.66
N THR A 5 -40.09 -20.48 -61.90
CA THR A 5 -40.23 -19.28 -61.04
C THR A 5 -40.83 -19.61 -59.67
N ILE A 6 -41.75 -20.57 -59.61
CA ILE A 6 -42.31 -21.07 -58.37
C ILE A 6 -41.27 -21.83 -57.53
N ALA A 7 -40.46 -22.69 -58.18
CA ALA A 7 -39.40 -23.43 -57.52
C ALA A 7 -38.33 -22.49 -56.93
N THR A 8 -37.91 -21.45 -57.66
CA THR A 8 -36.94 -20.45 -57.18
C THR A 8 -37.50 -19.62 -55.99
N ILE A 9 -38.75 -19.25 -56.02
CA ILE A 9 -39.39 -18.52 -54.89
C ILE A 9 -39.44 -19.39 -53.63
N ILE A 10 -39.79 -20.69 -53.78
CA ILE A 10 -39.84 -21.62 -52.66
C ILE A 10 -38.42 -21.81 -52.06
N SER A 11 -37.40 -22.02 -52.92
CA SER A 11 -36.03 -22.20 -52.43
C SER A 11 -35.48 -20.97 -51.70
N VAL A 12 -35.71 -19.78 -52.21
CA VAL A 12 -35.34 -18.52 -51.55
C VAL A 12 -36.06 -18.36 -50.19
N SER A 13 -37.33 -18.69 -50.13
CA SER A 13 -38.13 -18.61 -48.90
C SER A 13 -37.59 -19.58 -47.83
N ILE A 14 -37.20 -20.77 -48.18
CA ILE A 14 -36.59 -21.76 -47.28
C ILE A 14 -35.25 -21.26 -46.71
N VAL A 15 -34.41 -20.67 -47.56
CA VAL A 15 -33.14 -20.09 -47.14
C VAL A 15 -33.34 -18.94 -46.17
N VAL A 16 -34.29 -18.03 -46.44
CA VAL A 16 -34.61 -16.89 -45.54
C VAL A 16 -35.09 -17.38 -44.18
N ILE A 17 -35.97 -18.38 -44.16
CA ILE A 17 -36.49 -19.00 -42.93
C ILE A 17 -35.33 -19.65 -42.13
N ALA A 18 -34.46 -20.39 -42.80
CA ALA A 18 -33.29 -20.99 -42.16
C ALA A 18 -32.38 -19.97 -41.52
N ILE A 19 -32.09 -18.86 -42.21
CA ILE A 19 -31.30 -17.75 -41.69
C ILE A 19 -31.99 -17.12 -40.47
N ALA A 20 -33.29 -16.89 -40.53
CA ALA A 20 -34.04 -16.31 -39.40
C ALA A 20 -34.00 -17.22 -38.16
N ILE A 21 -34.10 -18.54 -38.34
CA ILE A 21 -33.95 -19.51 -37.23
C ILE A 21 -32.56 -19.46 -36.64
N ILE A 22 -31.52 -19.45 -37.46
CA ILE A 22 -30.14 -19.37 -37.01
C ILE A 22 -29.88 -18.11 -36.20
N VAL A 23 -30.34 -16.93 -36.69
CA VAL A 23 -30.20 -15.65 -36.00
C VAL A 23 -30.94 -15.68 -34.66
N THR A 24 -32.16 -16.20 -34.58
CA THR A 24 -32.90 -16.28 -33.31
C THR A 24 -32.23 -17.18 -32.28
N VAL A 25 -31.63 -18.32 -32.71
CA VAL A 25 -30.86 -19.22 -31.83
C VAL A 25 -29.59 -18.52 -31.31
N ILE A 26 -28.88 -17.82 -32.19
CA ILE A 26 -27.65 -17.09 -31.82
C ILE A 26 -28.00 -15.99 -30.80
N VAL A 27 -29.01 -15.17 -31.07
CA VAL A 27 -29.44 -14.10 -30.17
C VAL A 27 -29.94 -14.65 -28.82
N SER A 28 -30.64 -15.77 -28.81
CA SER A 28 -31.08 -16.45 -27.58
C SER A 28 -29.88 -16.92 -26.75
N LYS A 29 -28.87 -17.55 -27.39
CA LYS A 29 -27.65 -17.99 -26.69
C LYS A 29 -26.84 -16.81 -26.16
N ILE A 30 -26.71 -15.72 -26.91
CA ILE A 30 -26.03 -14.51 -26.48
C ILE A 30 -26.74 -13.90 -25.26
N ARG A 31 -28.06 -13.78 -25.27
CA ARG A 31 -28.86 -13.29 -24.13
C ARG A 31 -28.72 -14.17 -22.89
N HIS A 32 -28.69 -15.49 -23.08
CA HIS A 32 -28.49 -16.41 -21.96
C HIS A 32 -27.08 -16.24 -21.35
N LEU A 33 -26.06 -16.15 -22.20
CA LEU A 33 -24.67 -15.95 -21.77
C LEU A 33 -24.50 -14.60 -21.05
N SER A 34 -25.09 -13.54 -21.59
CA SER A 34 -25.06 -12.22 -20.98
C SER A 34 -25.73 -12.19 -19.59
N ARG A 35 -26.87 -12.86 -19.42
CA ARG A 35 -27.51 -12.99 -18.10
C ARG A 35 -26.68 -13.78 -17.10
N THR A 36 -25.95 -14.81 -17.56
CA THR A 36 -25.12 -15.63 -16.68
C THR A 36 -23.83 -14.91 -16.26
N LEU A 37 -23.24 -14.09 -17.12
CA LEU A 37 -21.99 -13.41 -16.86
C LEU A 37 -22.15 -12.02 -16.22
N PHE A 38 -23.18 -11.27 -16.64
CA PHE A 38 -23.35 -9.85 -16.28
C PHE A 38 -24.68 -9.56 -15.57
N GLY A 39 -25.55 -10.56 -15.41
CA GLY A 39 -26.87 -10.37 -14.82
C GLY A 39 -27.85 -9.57 -15.70
N THR A 40 -27.44 -9.12 -16.88
CA THR A 40 -28.24 -8.32 -17.83
C THR A 40 -28.59 -9.10 -19.09
N SER A 41 -29.65 -8.70 -19.79
CA SER A 41 -30.05 -9.35 -21.04
C SER A 41 -29.32 -8.83 -22.28
N SER A 42 -28.50 -7.79 -22.13
CA SER A 42 -27.74 -7.14 -23.19
C SER A 42 -26.24 -7.21 -22.88
N LEU A 43 -25.41 -7.67 -23.83
CA LEU A 43 -23.97 -7.64 -23.72
C LEU A 43 -23.43 -6.20 -23.65
N ILE A 44 -24.08 -5.27 -24.34
CA ILE A 44 -23.67 -3.86 -24.37
C ILE A 44 -23.87 -3.23 -22.99
N GLU A 45 -25.04 -3.43 -22.36
CA GLU A 45 -25.31 -2.98 -21.00
C GLU A 45 -24.39 -3.65 -19.98
N GLY A 46 -24.13 -4.95 -20.12
CA GLY A 46 -23.19 -5.67 -19.26
C GLY A 46 -21.77 -5.11 -19.35
N ILE A 47 -21.28 -4.82 -20.54
CA ILE A 47 -19.94 -4.22 -20.76
C ILE A 47 -19.89 -2.77 -20.25
N GLN A 48 -20.96 -1.98 -20.46
CA GLN A 48 -21.05 -0.62 -19.92
C GLN A 48 -21.07 -0.63 -18.39
N GLY A 49 -21.87 -1.47 -17.77
CA GLY A 49 -21.89 -1.61 -16.31
C GLY A 49 -20.51 -1.98 -15.72
N VAL A 50 -19.80 -2.94 -16.35
CA VAL A 50 -18.44 -3.29 -15.91
C VAL A 50 -17.47 -2.11 -16.06
N LYS A 51 -17.58 -1.31 -17.12
CA LYS A 51 -16.76 -0.11 -17.31
C LYS A 51 -17.07 0.96 -16.25
N GLU A 52 -18.35 1.24 -16.02
CA GLU A 52 -18.80 2.19 -15.00
C GLU A 52 -18.33 1.77 -13.60
N ASP A 53 -18.46 0.49 -13.25
CA ASP A 53 -17.95 -0.07 -11.99
C ASP A 53 -16.44 0.08 -11.88
N GLN A 54 -15.69 -0.17 -12.97
CA GLN A 54 -14.24 0.01 -13.00
C GLN A 54 -13.83 1.48 -12.85
N GLU A 55 -14.53 2.41 -13.50
CA GLU A 55 -14.28 3.84 -13.36
C GLU A 55 -14.61 4.31 -11.94
N GLN A 56 -15.72 3.87 -11.37
CA GLN A 56 -16.07 4.17 -9.99
C GLN A 56 -15.04 3.62 -9.00
N MET A 57 -14.51 2.39 -9.21
CA MET A 57 -13.45 1.83 -8.39
C MET A 57 -12.13 2.61 -8.50
N ARG A 58 -11.86 3.26 -9.63
CA ARG A 58 -10.67 4.10 -9.83
C ARG A 58 -10.79 5.45 -9.12
N GLU A 59 -11.99 5.98 -8.99
CA GLU A 59 -12.23 7.27 -8.35
C GLU A 59 -12.46 7.14 -6.83
N THR A 60 -12.93 5.99 -6.38
CA THR A 60 -13.28 5.78 -4.97
C THR A 60 -12.07 5.32 -4.15
N PRO A 61 -11.66 6.07 -3.10
CA PRO A 61 -10.60 5.65 -2.19
C PRO A 61 -10.89 4.29 -1.54
N ARG A 62 -9.87 3.49 -1.35
CA ARG A 62 -9.99 2.17 -0.72
C ARG A 62 -10.30 2.31 0.76
N SER A 63 -11.28 1.54 1.24
CA SER A 63 -11.61 1.45 2.65
C SER A 63 -10.53 0.69 3.42
N LEU A 64 -10.10 1.25 4.55
CA LEU A 64 -9.15 0.64 5.47
C LEU A 64 -9.82 -0.28 6.47
N HIS A 65 -9.07 -1.17 7.10
CA HIS A 65 -9.61 -2.07 8.15
C HIS A 65 -10.03 -1.31 9.42
N GLY A 66 -9.45 -0.13 9.68
CA GLY A 66 -9.92 0.80 10.70
C GLY A 66 -9.89 0.28 12.13
N MET A 67 -8.79 -0.37 12.54
CA MET A 67 -8.64 -0.92 13.89
C MET A 67 -8.05 0.08 14.92
N THR A 68 -7.98 1.37 14.58
CA THR A 68 -7.40 2.40 15.44
C THR A 68 -8.07 2.48 16.80
N SER A 69 -9.41 2.43 16.86
CA SER A 69 -10.15 2.48 18.13
C SER A 69 -9.86 1.30 19.05
N VAL A 70 -9.51 0.14 18.48
CA VAL A 70 -9.19 -1.07 19.23
C VAL A 70 -7.76 -1.04 19.76
N TYR A 71 -6.79 -0.66 18.93
CA TYR A 71 -5.38 -0.73 19.30
C TYR A 71 -4.85 0.52 20.01
N MET A 72 -5.45 1.69 19.80
CA MET A 72 -5.00 2.94 20.44
C MET A 72 -4.94 2.85 21.99
N PRO A 73 -5.97 2.33 22.69
CA PRO A 73 -5.90 2.20 24.14
C PRO A 73 -4.79 1.24 24.59
N MET A 74 -4.53 0.17 23.83
CA MET A 74 -3.48 -0.80 24.15
C MET A 74 -2.09 -0.18 23.98
N ILE A 75 -1.88 0.56 22.89
CA ILE A 75 -0.62 1.24 22.62
C ILE A 75 -0.36 2.31 23.67
N LYS A 76 -1.35 3.13 24.01
CA LYS A 76 -1.22 4.17 25.07
C LYS A 76 -0.92 3.59 26.45
N LYS A 77 -1.45 2.40 26.74
CA LYS A 77 -1.14 1.69 27.99
C LYS A 77 0.32 1.22 28.03
N ASP A 78 0.82 0.66 26.92
CA ASP A 78 2.17 0.09 26.86
C ASP A 78 3.25 1.15 26.63
N PHE A 79 2.91 2.21 25.91
CA PHE A 79 3.80 3.31 25.53
C PHE A 79 3.08 4.66 25.73
N PRO A 80 2.90 5.11 26.97
CA PRO A 80 2.16 6.35 27.26
C PRO A 80 2.83 7.60 26.66
N GLU A 81 4.14 7.55 26.39
CA GLU A 81 4.91 8.64 25.78
C GLU A 81 4.82 8.68 24.25
N LEU A 82 4.25 7.64 23.61
CA LEU A 82 4.14 7.58 22.17
C LEU A 82 2.95 8.41 21.67
N ASP A 83 3.23 9.46 20.91
CA ASP A 83 2.22 10.18 20.17
C ASP A 83 1.90 9.44 18.85
N VAL A 84 0.90 8.59 18.91
CA VAL A 84 0.46 7.77 17.76
C VAL A 84 -0.06 8.62 16.62
N GLU A 85 -0.74 9.73 16.93
CA GLU A 85 -1.28 10.64 15.89
C GLU A 85 -0.15 11.32 15.13
N GLN A 86 0.93 11.69 15.83
CA GLN A 86 2.14 12.22 15.20
C GLN A 86 2.73 11.17 14.23
N TYR A 87 2.77 9.89 14.61
CA TYR A 87 3.27 8.84 13.73
C TYR A 87 2.35 8.52 12.55
N MET A 88 1.04 8.65 12.70
CA MET A 88 0.10 8.60 11.57
C MET A 88 0.38 9.73 10.56
N ASN A 89 0.68 10.94 11.05
CA ASN A 89 1.07 12.06 10.19
C ASN A 89 2.45 11.85 9.56
N LYS A 90 3.42 11.34 10.31
CA LYS A 90 4.74 10.94 9.77
C LYS A 90 4.60 9.84 8.71
N THR A 91 3.64 8.92 8.84
CA THR A 91 3.35 7.90 7.82
C THR A 91 2.90 8.53 6.50
N ARG A 92 2.06 9.58 6.56
CA ARG A 92 1.68 10.32 5.34
C ARG A 92 2.89 10.97 4.67
N LEU A 93 3.76 11.58 5.46
CA LEU A 93 4.97 12.24 4.96
C LEU A 93 5.95 11.20 4.39
N LEU A 94 6.17 10.10 5.11
CA LEU A 94 7.03 8.99 4.66
C LEU A 94 6.57 8.46 3.29
N LEU A 95 5.27 8.22 3.09
CA LEU A 95 4.76 7.74 1.81
C LEU A 95 5.01 8.74 0.67
N ARG A 96 4.81 10.04 0.91
CA ARG A 96 5.13 11.08 -0.10
C ARG A 96 6.62 11.07 -0.44
N ASN A 97 7.47 11.00 0.58
CA ASN A 97 8.92 10.96 0.42
C ASN A 97 9.37 9.64 -0.25
N TYR A 98 8.71 8.52 0.03
CA TYR A 98 8.93 7.23 -0.62
C TYR A 98 8.67 7.33 -2.15
N PHE A 99 7.52 7.84 -2.56
CA PHE A 99 7.21 8.03 -3.98
C PHE A 99 8.22 8.97 -4.66
N SER A 100 8.53 10.09 -4.02
CA SER A 100 9.53 11.04 -4.54
C SER A 100 10.94 10.44 -4.60
N ALA A 101 11.32 9.58 -3.64
CA ALA A 101 12.61 8.91 -3.64
C ALA A 101 12.74 7.91 -4.79
N VAL A 102 11.69 7.12 -5.05
CA VAL A 102 11.66 6.15 -6.15
C VAL A 102 11.69 6.87 -7.50
N GLU A 103 10.88 7.91 -7.67
CA GLU A 103 10.81 8.70 -8.91
C GLU A 103 12.13 9.44 -9.21
N SER A 104 12.67 10.14 -8.20
CA SER A 104 13.95 10.87 -8.35
C SER A 104 15.19 9.97 -8.26
N LYS A 105 15.02 8.68 -7.95
CA LYS A 105 16.11 7.71 -7.69
C LYS A 105 17.09 8.17 -6.61
N ARG A 106 16.60 8.86 -5.56
CA ARG A 106 17.43 9.42 -4.49
C ARG A 106 16.86 9.10 -3.10
N LEU A 107 17.54 8.28 -2.33
CA LEU A 107 17.14 7.96 -0.95
C LEU A 107 17.17 9.16 0.00
N GLY A 108 18.04 10.14 -0.24
CA GLY A 108 18.19 11.31 0.62
C GLY A 108 16.93 12.20 0.73
N VAL A 109 15.89 11.91 -0.06
CA VAL A 109 14.57 12.57 0.05
C VAL A 109 13.81 12.08 1.29
N ILE A 110 14.09 10.85 1.77
CA ILE A 110 13.45 10.28 2.96
C ILE A 110 14.10 10.88 4.20
N ALA A 111 13.38 11.78 4.85
CA ALA A 111 13.85 12.51 6.03
C ALA A 111 13.46 11.82 7.36
N GLU A 112 12.53 10.87 7.31
CA GLU A 112 12.03 10.16 8.48
C GLU A 112 13.05 9.15 9.02
N GLU A 113 12.93 8.84 10.31
CA GLU A 113 13.73 7.79 10.92
C GLU A 113 13.31 6.42 10.43
N VAL A 114 14.15 5.81 9.59
CA VAL A 114 13.93 4.49 8.99
C VAL A 114 14.97 3.48 9.45
N THR A 115 14.63 2.20 9.37
CA THR A 115 15.59 1.12 9.61
C THR A 115 16.43 0.82 8.36
N PRO A 116 17.59 0.15 8.50
CA PRO A 116 18.36 -0.32 7.34
C PRO A 116 17.56 -1.21 6.39
N ASN A 117 16.61 -2.02 6.91
CA ASN A 117 15.75 -2.85 6.07
C ASN A 117 14.89 -2.02 5.13
N PHE A 118 14.30 -0.93 5.63
CA PHE A 118 13.53 0.02 4.82
C PHE A 118 14.41 0.64 3.73
N THR A 119 15.58 1.14 4.12
CA THR A 119 16.53 1.76 3.19
C THR A 119 16.96 0.79 2.09
N ASN A 120 17.33 -0.44 2.45
CA ASN A 120 17.75 -1.47 1.49
C ASN A 120 16.62 -1.86 0.53
N TYR A 121 15.38 -1.93 1.02
CA TYR A 121 14.21 -2.21 0.19
C TYR A 121 14.01 -1.13 -0.88
N VAL A 122 14.01 0.15 -0.48
CA VAL A 122 13.83 1.27 -1.41
C VAL A 122 14.99 1.37 -2.40
N GLN A 123 16.23 1.16 -1.92
CA GLN A 123 17.41 1.12 -2.79
C GLN A 123 17.30 0.01 -3.84
N GLY A 124 16.83 -1.18 -3.45
CA GLY A 124 16.62 -2.28 -4.39
C GLY A 124 15.64 -1.92 -5.52
N ILE A 125 14.55 -1.19 -5.23
CA ILE A 125 13.63 -0.70 -6.25
C ILE A 125 14.34 0.29 -7.19
N ILE A 126 15.10 1.24 -6.63
CA ILE A 126 15.84 2.25 -7.40
C ILE A 126 16.88 1.57 -8.30
N ASP A 127 17.61 0.60 -7.80
CA ASP A 127 18.63 -0.14 -8.55
C ASP A 127 18.00 -0.95 -9.69
N GLN A 128 16.85 -1.59 -9.43
CA GLN A 128 16.11 -2.31 -10.46
C GLN A 128 15.66 -1.39 -11.60
N LEU A 129 15.05 -0.25 -11.27
CA LEU A 129 14.63 0.75 -12.28
C LEU A 129 15.82 1.29 -13.06
N SER A 130 16.93 1.54 -12.37
CA SER A 130 18.15 2.08 -12.98
C SER A 130 18.83 1.08 -13.91
N SER A 131 18.81 -0.21 -13.56
CA SER A 131 19.46 -1.28 -14.36
C SER A 131 18.85 -1.44 -15.76
N VAL A 132 17.55 -1.12 -15.91
CA VAL A 132 16.82 -1.18 -17.18
C VAL A 132 16.57 0.22 -17.77
N ALA A 133 17.20 1.25 -17.21
CA ALA A 133 17.05 2.65 -17.59
C ALA A 133 15.58 3.17 -17.63
N ASN A 134 14.74 2.57 -16.81
CA ASN A 134 13.34 2.95 -16.66
C ASN A 134 13.18 4.02 -15.58
N THR A 135 12.13 4.84 -15.71
CA THR A 135 11.74 5.82 -14.71
C THR A 135 10.29 5.55 -14.28
N GLN A 136 10.08 5.38 -12.98
CA GLN A 136 8.75 5.31 -12.37
C GLN A 136 8.25 6.72 -12.13
N HIS A 137 7.00 6.97 -12.47
CA HIS A 137 6.31 8.23 -12.23
C HIS A 137 5.12 8.01 -11.30
N TYR A 138 4.90 8.97 -10.39
CA TYR A 138 3.75 9.04 -9.50
C TYR A 138 3.17 10.46 -9.56
N GLU A 139 2.03 10.62 -10.20
CA GLU A 139 1.37 11.92 -10.36
C GLU A 139 0.10 11.99 -9.51
N ASP A 140 -0.20 13.19 -9.02
CA ASP A 140 -1.37 13.49 -8.19
C ASP A 140 -1.56 12.50 -7.03
N VAL A 141 -0.49 12.34 -6.24
CA VAL A 141 -0.49 11.44 -5.06
C VAL A 141 -1.34 12.01 -3.95
N ASN A 142 -2.45 11.33 -3.66
CA ASN A 142 -3.37 11.66 -2.57
C ASN A 142 -3.38 10.56 -1.53
N ILE A 143 -3.07 10.90 -0.29
CA ILE A 143 -3.18 10.00 0.87
C ILE A 143 -4.44 10.41 1.62
N TYR A 144 -5.51 9.65 1.43
CA TYR A 144 -6.84 10.00 1.92
C TYR A 144 -6.98 9.78 3.42
N ASP A 145 -6.56 8.62 3.89
CA ASP A 145 -6.65 8.24 5.30
C ASP A 145 -5.49 7.34 5.71
N VAL A 146 -5.17 7.36 7.01
CA VAL A 146 -4.21 6.47 7.65
C VAL A 146 -4.82 5.95 8.94
N GLN A 147 -4.85 4.62 9.12
CA GLN A 147 -5.41 3.95 10.28
C GLN A 147 -4.42 2.93 10.83
N ILE A 148 -4.54 2.59 12.11
CA ILE A 148 -3.83 1.45 12.67
C ILE A 148 -4.53 0.18 12.20
N ALA A 149 -3.81 -0.69 11.52
CA ALA A 149 -4.30 -2.00 11.08
C ALA A 149 -4.01 -3.08 12.11
N ARG A 150 -2.79 -3.09 12.67
CA ARG A 150 -2.35 -4.11 13.65
C ARG A 150 -1.38 -3.56 14.67
N TYR A 151 -1.43 -4.14 15.86
CA TYR A 151 -0.46 -3.93 16.93
C TYR A 151 0.11 -5.28 17.35
N ILE A 152 1.40 -5.51 17.07
CA ILE A 152 2.05 -6.81 17.21
C ILE A 152 3.16 -6.70 18.25
N LYS A 153 3.10 -7.59 19.24
CA LYS A 153 4.17 -7.77 20.23
C LYS A 153 4.80 -9.14 20.04
N ASN A 154 6.07 -9.16 19.79
CA ASN A 154 6.83 -10.39 19.60
C ASN A 154 8.14 -10.35 20.41
N GLY A 155 8.09 -10.86 21.62
CA GLY A 155 9.23 -10.84 22.53
C GLY A 155 9.76 -9.43 22.79
N ALA A 156 10.97 -9.14 22.33
CA ALA A 156 11.63 -7.84 22.51
C ALA A 156 11.23 -6.78 21.46
N THR A 157 10.44 -7.15 20.45
CA THR A 157 10.03 -6.24 19.38
C THR A 157 8.56 -5.89 19.46
N VAL A 158 8.25 -4.65 19.17
CA VAL A 158 6.88 -4.16 19.03
C VAL A 158 6.75 -3.49 17.68
N THR A 159 5.67 -3.82 16.96
CA THR A 159 5.41 -3.25 15.65
C THR A 159 3.97 -2.74 15.60
N ILE A 160 3.80 -1.51 15.15
CA ILE A 160 2.52 -0.93 14.77
C ILE A 160 2.46 -0.93 13.25
N LEU A 161 1.45 -1.56 12.68
CA LEU A 161 1.20 -1.52 11.25
C LEU A 161 0.11 -0.49 10.96
N PHE A 162 0.46 0.50 10.15
CA PHE A 162 -0.49 1.48 9.63
C PHE A 162 -0.92 1.06 8.22
N GLU A 163 -2.19 1.18 7.93
CA GLU A 163 -2.71 1.16 6.57
C GLU A 163 -3.02 2.57 6.11
N ALA A 164 -2.62 2.89 4.88
CA ALA A 164 -2.88 4.15 4.22
C ALA A 164 -3.66 3.92 2.93
N SER A 165 -4.81 4.57 2.77
CA SER A 165 -5.56 4.63 1.51
C SER A 165 -4.92 5.68 0.61
N VAL A 166 -4.44 5.27 -0.56
CA VAL A 166 -3.65 6.11 -1.47
C VAL A 166 -4.20 6.02 -2.89
N GLY A 167 -4.31 7.18 -3.52
CA GLY A 167 -4.66 7.28 -4.94
C GLY A 167 -3.62 8.09 -5.71
N TYR A 168 -3.24 7.62 -6.90
CA TYR A 168 -2.26 8.27 -7.78
C TYR A 168 -2.40 7.79 -9.22
N PHE A 169 -1.81 8.52 -10.17
CA PHE A 169 -1.50 7.99 -11.49
C PHE A 169 -0.09 7.41 -11.45
N SER A 170 0.06 6.18 -11.94
CA SER A 170 1.34 5.47 -11.91
C SER A 170 1.68 4.87 -13.26
N TYR A 171 2.87 5.19 -13.76
CA TYR A 171 3.37 4.65 -15.00
C TYR A 171 4.90 4.61 -15.01
N VAL A 172 5.44 3.74 -15.84
CA VAL A 172 6.89 3.59 -16.06
C VAL A 172 7.21 4.01 -17.50
N THR A 173 8.25 4.82 -17.67
CA THR A 173 8.76 5.18 -18.98
C THR A 173 10.14 4.59 -19.22
N ASP A 174 10.45 4.34 -20.49
CA ASP A 174 11.79 4.03 -20.97
C ASP A 174 12.64 5.29 -21.22
N MET A 175 13.84 5.11 -21.79
CA MET A 175 14.74 6.20 -22.16
C MET A 175 14.16 7.15 -23.22
N ASN A 176 13.19 6.70 -24.03
CA ASN A 176 12.54 7.52 -25.06
C ASN A 176 11.30 8.24 -24.52
N ASN A 177 11.04 8.13 -23.20
CA ASN A 177 9.85 8.64 -22.52
C ASN A 177 8.54 7.98 -22.99
N GLU A 178 8.62 6.76 -23.56
CA GLU A 178 7.46 5.96 -23.92
C GLU A 178 6.97 5.17 -22.70
N VAL A 179 5.65 5.12 -22.50
CA VAL A 179 5.05 4.37 -21.38
C VAL A 179 5.17 2.88 -21.66
N THR A 180 5.95 2.17 -20.84
CA THR A 180 6.14 0.72 -20.93
C THR A 180 5.23 -0.06 -20.00
N PHE A 181 4.77 0.57 -18.91
CA PHE A 181 3.86 -0.04 -17.93
C PHE A 181 3.03 1.02 -17.24
N GLY A 182 1.80 0.67 -16.81
CA GLY A 182 0.87 1.58 -16.13
C GLY A 182 0.11 2.50 -17.08
N SER A 183 -0.43 3.61 -16.57
CA SER A 183 -1.23 4.56 -17.36
C SER A 183 -1.16 5.96 -16.78
N ARG A 184 -1.07 6.96 -17.66
CA ARG A 184 -1.16 8.40 -17.30
C ARG A 184 -2.60 8.85 -17.03
N GLU A 185 -3.58 8.10 -17.54
CA GLU A 185 -5.00 8.49 -17.52
C GLU A 185 -5.80 7.72 -16.46
N ASN A 186 -5.33 6.54 -16.09
CA ASN A 186 -6.03 5.65 -15.17
C ASN A 186 -5.51 5.83 -13.75
N ARG A 187 -6.34 6.45 -12.89
CA ARG A 187 -6.03 6.57 -11.47
C ARG A 187 -6.05 5.21 -10.79
N MET A 188 -5.02 4.91 -10.01
CA MET A 188 -4.96 3.73 -9.16
C MET A 188 -5.38 4.10 -7.75
N GLN A 189 -6.20 3.23 -7.13
CA GLN A 189 -6.60 3.31 -5.73
C GLN A 189 -6.08 2.05 -5.02
N THR A 190 -5.19 2.24 -4.06
CA THR A 190 -4.52 1.12 -3.40
C THR A 190 -4.37 1.37 -1.90
N ILE A 191 -3.91 0.36 -1.17
CA ILE A 191 -3.58 0.46 0.26
C ILE A 191 -2.10 0.18 0.42
N TYR A 192 -1.42 1.07 1.14
CA TYR A 192 -0.06 0.85 1.61
C TYR A 192 -0.07 0.43 3.07
N GLU A 193 0.67 -0.62 3.39
CA GLU A 193 0.97 -1.02 4.76
C GLU A 193 2.36 -0.50 5.13
N VAL A 194 2.43 0.26 6.23
CA VAL A 194 3.66 0.87 6.73
C VAL A 194 3.92 0.37 8.15
N GLY A 195 5.06 -0.29 8.35
CA GLY A 195 5.47 -0.82 9.64
C GLY A 195 6.30 0.19 10.43
N LEU A 196 5.84 0.51 11.64
CA LEU A 196 6.58 1.28 12.63
C LEU A 196 7.04 0.32 13.73
N MET A 197 8.34 0.17 13.89
CA MET A 197 8.94 -0.77 14.82
C MET A 197 9.65 -0.03 15.97
N TYR A 198 9.44 -0.54 17.18
CA TYR A 198 10.19 -0.12 18.33
C TYR A 198 11.57 -0.77 18.33
N VAL A 199 12.59 0.05 18.25
CA VAL A 199 13.98 -0.38 18.21
C VAL A 199 14.65 0.01 19.50
N GLN A 200 15.17 -0.96 20.21
CA GLN A 200 16.16 -0.71 21.25
C GLN A 200 17.50 -0.58 20.56
N ASP A 201 18.07 0.63 20.60
CA ASP A 201 19.36 0.90 19.94
C ASP A 201 20.51 0.23 20.70
N ALA A 202 20.72 -1.06 20.41
CA ALA A 202 21.75 -1.88 21.04
C ALA A 202 23.17 -1.34 20.76
N ASP A 203 23.39 -0.71 19.60
CA ASP A 203 24.70 -0.16 19.22
C ASP A 203 25.03 1.08 20.06
N ARG A 204 24.04 1.92 20.36
CA ARG A 204 24.21 3.04 21.30
C ARG A 204 24.41 2.57 22.73
N LEU A 205 23.82 1.42 23.12
CA LEU A 205 24.09 0.78 24.40
C LEU A 205 25.53 0.30 24.51
N HIS A 206 26.03 -0.40 23.48
CA HIS A 206 27.43 -0.91 23.44
C HIS A 206 28.45 0.21 23.46
N ASN A 207 28.30 1.23 22.62
CA ASN A 207 29.21 2.36 22.53
C ASN A 207 29.17 3.25 23.79
N ARG A 208 28.04 3.31 24.51
CA ARG A 208 27.93 4.07 25.76
C ARG A 208 28.35 3.27 26.99
N ALA A 209 28.10 1.95 27.01
CA ALA A 209 28.61 1.09 28.09
C ALA A 209 30.16 1.00 28.10
N THR A 210 30.80 1.17 26.94
CA THR A 210 32.25 1.14 26.77
C THR A 210 32.88 2.54 26.87
N ALA A 211 32.17 3.61 26.44
CA ALA A 211 32.72 4.98 26.42
C ALA A 211 32.29 5.83 27.62
N LEU A 212 31.24 5.41 28.31
CA LEU A 212 30.76 6.01 29.54
C LEU A 212 30.67 4.83 30.54
N GLY A 213 31.68 4.64 31.33
CA GLY A 213 31.39 4.23 32.70
C GLY A 213 30.32 5.21 33.12
N VAL A 214 29.03 4.78 33.13
CA VAL A 214 27.92 5.66 33.50
C VAL A 214 28.15 5.99 34.96
N ASN A 215 28.85 7.10 35.17
CA ASN A 215 29.07 7.61 36.50
C ASN A 215 27.96 8.61 36.81
N CYS A 216 27.48 8.59 38.01
CA CYS A 216 26.52 9.56 38.48
C CYS A 216 27.01 10.97 38.21
N PRO A 217 26.24 11.86 37.54
CA PRO A 217 26.66 13.22 37.21
C PRO A 217 26.95 14.09 38.43
N ASN A 218 26.49 13.67 39.60
CA ASN A 218 26.67 14.41 40.84
C ASN A 218 27.84 13.90 41.70
N CYS A 219 27.98 12.58 41.87
CA CYS A 219 28.99 12.02 42.78
C CYS A 219 30.07 11.17 42.09
N GLY A 220 30.01 11.00 40.78
CA GLY A 220 30.97 10.21 40.02
C GLY A 220 30.91 8.68 40.21
N ALA A 221 30.04 8.19 41.10
CA ALA A 221 29.92 6.76 41.37
C ALA A 221 29.42 5.99 40.13
N PRO A 222 29.92 4.77 39.87
CA PRO A 222 29.53 3.97 38.73
C PRO A 222 28.06 3.51 38.90
N VAL A 223 27.21 3.72 37.89
CA VAL A 223 25.85 3.21 37.80
C VAL A 223 25.93 1.77 37.32
N LYS A 224 25.59 0.82 38.18
CA LYS A 224 25.81 -0.62 37.94
C LYS A 224 24.70 -1.26 37.10
N THR A 225 23.52 -0.67 37.05
CA THR A 225 22.35 -1.27 36.38
C THR A 225 21.68 -0.22 35.48
N LEU A 226 21.45 -0.58 34.23
CA LEU A 226 20.63 0.21 33.28
C LEU A 226 19.19 0.24 33.80
N GLY A 227 18.61 1.45 33.89
CA GLY A 227 17.24 1.63 34.40
C GLY A 227 17.17 2.08 35.87
N GLU A 228 18.28 2.32 36.52
CA GLU A 228 18.28 2.97 37.86
C GLU A 228 17.83 4.41 37.73
N LYS A 229 16.69 4.75 38.34
CA LYS A 229 16.15 6.12 38.33
C LYS A 229 16.89 7.07 39.26
N PHE A 230 17.60 6.53 40.25
CA PHE A 230 18.35 7.27 41.25
C PHE A 230 19.69 6.62 41.53
N CYS A 231 20.70 7.42 41.73
CA CYS A 231 22.01 6.94 42.14
C CYS A 231 21.96 6.27 43.54
N GLN A 232 22.42 5.03 43.64
CA GLN A 232 22.42 4.28 44.88
C GLN A 232 23.34 4.87 45.95
N PHE A 233 24.28 5.76 45.58
CA PHE A 233 25.24 6.38 46.49
C PHE A 233 24.83 7.75 46.98
N CYS A 234 24.24 8.58 46.13
CA CYS A 234 23.91 9.97 46.48
C CYS A 234 22.43 10.34 46.27
N GLY A 235 21.59 9.44 45.78
CA GLY A 235 20.17 9.67 45.59
C GLY A 235 19.82 10.63 44.42
N THR A 236 20.83 11.15 43.69
CA THR A 236 20.56 12.04 42.55
C THR A 236 19.81 11.28 41.45
N ALA A 237 18.77 11.92 40.92
CA ALA A 237 18.03 11.38 39.76
C ALA A 237 18.94 11.21 38.56
N ILE A 238 19.04 9.99 38.08
CA ILE A 238 19.77 9.67 36.86
C ILE A 238 18.78 9.86 35.71
N LYS A 239 19.00 10.87 34.86
CA LYS A 239 18.23 11.03 33.63
C LYS A 239 18.57 9.86 32.72
N GLU A 240 17.65 8.90 32.63
CA GLU A 240 17.73 7.83 31.66
C GLU A 240 17.70 8.44 30.26
N ILE A 241 18.80 8.32 29.54
CA ILE A 241 18.81 8.73 28.14
C ILE A 241 18.02 7.64 27.42
N ASN A 242 16.84 8.00 26.95
CA ASN A 242 15.96 7.10 26.23
C ASN A 242 16.65 6.70 24.90
N ILE A 243 17.33 5.53 24.92
CA ILE A 243 17.99 4.92 23.75
C ILE A 243 17.01 4.10 22.93
N ARG A 244 15.74 4.15 23.27
CA ARG A 244 14.64 3.47 22.61
C ARG A 244 14.07 4.43 21.58
N SER A 245 13.97 4.01 20.35
CA SER A 245 13.41 4.81 19.27
C SER A 245 12.41 4.02 18.44
N TRP A 246 11.44 4.73 17.90
CA TRP A 246 10.52 4.22 16.93
C TRP A 246 11.04 4.56 15.54
N LYS A 247 11.18 3.54 14.68
CA LYS A 247 11.65 3.69 13.29
C LYS A 247 10.72 2.99 12.32
N PHE A 248 10.52 3.60 11.18
CA PHE A 248 9.79 2.91 10.10
C PHE A 248 10.64 1.79 9.53
N ASN A 249 10.06 0.59 9.45
CA ASN A 249 10.75 -0.63 9.09
C ASN A 249 10.38 -1.18 7.71
N SER A 250 9.15 -0.93 7.27
CA SER A 250 8.63 -1.48 6.03
C SER A 250 7.62 -0.55 5.38
N VAL A 251 7.56 -0.63 4.07
CA VAL A 251 6.52 -0.05 3.24
C VAL A 251 6.17 -1.07 2.17
N ASN A 252 4.89 -1.48 2.10
CA ASN A 252 4.43 -2.46 1.13
C ASN A 252 3.10 -2.01 0.55
N GLU A 253 2.97 -2.10 -0.74
CA GLU A 253 1.68 -1.99 -1.39
C GLU A 253 0.92 -3.30 -1.23
N GLN A 254 -0.31 -3.24 -0.72
CA GLN A 254 -1.15 -4.43 -0.65
C GLN A 254 -1.61 -4.78 -2.07
N THR A 255 -1.11 -5.90 -2.58
CA THR A 255 -1.67 -6.48 -3.81
C THR A 255 -3.12 -6.85 -3.52
N LEU A 256 -4.05 -6.14 -4.15
CA LEU A 256 -5.46 -6.43 -4.05
C LEU A 256 -5.72 -7.80 -4.68
N GLN A 257 -5.56 -8.85 -3.92
CA GLN A 257 -6.17 -10.12 -4.29
C GLN A 257 -7.66 -9.83 -4.41
N GLN A 258 -8.20 -10.00 -5.61
CA GLN A 258 -9.64 -9.96 -5.83
C GLN A 258 -10.26 -10.89 -4.80
N ARG A 259 -10.97 -10.29 -3.82
CA ARG A 259 -11.76 -11.09 -2.90
C ARG A 259 -12.77 -11.83 -3.76
N LYS A 260 -12.60 -13.14 -3.87
CA LYS A 260 -13.68 -14.01 -4.35
C LYS A 260 -14.77 -13.91 -3.29
N PHE A 261 -15.86 -13.24 -3.62
CA PHE A 261 -17.09 -13.28 -2.84
C PHE A 261 -17.73 -14.64 -3.01
#